data_4fec1450cae5b98221385feaf931d698
#
_entry.id   4fec1450cae5b98221385feaf931d698
#
_cell.length_a   1.000
_cell.length_b   1.000
_cell.length_c   1.000
_cell.angle_alpha   90.00
_cell.angle_beta   90.00
_cell.angle_gamma   90.00
#
_symmetry.space_group_name_H-M   'P 1'
#
loop_
_entity.id
_entity.type
_entity.pdbx_description
1 polymer ?
#
loop_
_entity_poly.entity_id
_entity_poly.type
_entity_poly.pdbx_seq_one_letter_code
_entity_poly.pdbx_strand_id
1 'polypeptide(L)'
;MRHVISLLVENKVGVLARITSLISGRGFNIDSLAVGETENPALSQMTIVVKGDDGIVEQVRKQLGKIIDVIKVVDFSNDEFVERDLMLLKVYVPPGKRSEIIEIVEIFRGKIVDVGQKDLVIELAGMEEKLEAMIQLLRPYGIKELVRTGSIAIGRGVK
;
A
#
# COMPACT_ATOMS: atom_id res chain seq x y z
N MET A 1 2.11 -0.22 -16.66
CA MET A 1 2.33 -1.47 -15.92
C MET A 1 2.69 -1.14 -14.48
N ARG A 2 2.16 -1.90 -13.55
CA ARG A 2 2.36 -1.71 -12.12
C ARG A 2 3.64 -2.40 -11.66
N HIS A 3 4.50 -1.68 -10.96
CA HIS A 3 5.75 -2.22 -10.40
C HIS A 3 5.79 -2.00 -8.89
N VAL A 4 6.24 -3.02 -8.18
CA VAL A 4 6.44 -2.97 -6.73
C VAL A 4 7.93 -3.04 -6.44
N ILE A 5 8.45 -2.00 -5.82
CA ILE A 5 9.87 -1.88 -5.50
C ILE A 5 10.04 -1.78 -3.99
N SER A 6 10.90 -2.60 -3.44
CA SER A 6 11.21 -2.60 -2.00
C SER A 6 12.63 -2.08 -1.80
N LEU A 7 12.79 -1.21 -0.81
CA LEU A 7 14.06 -0.57 -0.48
C LEU A 7 14.37 -0.76 1.00
N LEU A 8 15.56 -1.25 1.29
CA LEU A 8 16.12 -1.19 2.64
C LEU A 8 17.04 0.00 2.69
N VAL A 9 16.77 0.93 3.60
CA VAL A 9 17.48 2.21 3.67
C VAL A 9 17.90 2.52 5.11
N GLU A 10 18.91 3.38 5.25
CA GLU A 10 19.27 3.90 6.56
C GLU A 10 18.16 4.83 7.07
N ASN A 11 17.81 4.66 8.34
CA ASN A 11 16.78 5.47 8.99
C ASN A 11 17.36 6.82 9.44
N LYS A 12 17.52 7.72 8.47
CA LYS A 12 18.10 9.04 8.67
C LYS A 12 17.19 10.12 8.12
N VAL A 13 17.31 11.32 8.68
CA VAL A 13 16.60 12.50 8.18
C VAL A 13 16.97 12.76 6.72
N GLY A 14 15.98 13.02 5.89
CA GLY A 14 16.16 13.40 4.49
C GLY A 14 16.26 12.27 3.49
N VAL A 15 16.39 11.01 3.93
CA VAL A 15 16.51 9.86 3.03
C VAL A 15 15.22 9.68 2.20
N LEU A 16 14.07 9.73 2.87
CA LEU A 16 12.77 9.62 2.21
C LEU A 16 12.59 10.71 1.16
N ALA A 17 12.89 11.96 1.51
CA ALA A 17 12.77 13.09 0.59
C ALA A 17 13.68 12.92 -0.64
N ARG A 18 14.89 12.44 -0.45
CA ARG A 18 15.84 12.19 -1.54
C ARG A 18 15.34 11.13 -2.50
N ILE A 19 14.81 10.03 -1.97
CA ILE A 19 14.28 8.92 -2.78
C ILE A 19 13.03 9.36 -3.54
N THR A 20 12.08 10.01 -2.89
CA THR A 20 10.86 10.47 -3.55
C THR A 20 11.13 11.55 -4.60
N SER A 21 12.09 12.42 -4.35
CA SER A 21 12.50 13.44 -5.33
C SER A 21 13.11 12.81 -6.59
N LEU A 22 13.91 11.76 -6.42
CA LEU A 22 14.49 11.05 -7.55
C LEU A 22 13.39 10.43 -8.43
N ILE A 23 12.43 9.76 -7.83
CA ILE A 23 11.34 9.10 -8.56
C ILE A 23 10.46 10.15 -9.25
N SER A 24 10.08 11.20 -8.53
CA SER A 24 9.25 12.29 -9.08
C SER A 24 9.94 13.02 -10.22
N GLY A 25 11.23 13.22 -10.12
CA GLY A 25 12.03 13.88 -11.15
C GLY A 25 12.12 13.11 -12.46
N ARG A 26 11.78 11.81 -12.45
CA ARG A 26 11.77 10.97 -13.65
C ARG A 26 10.39 10.87 -14.29
N GLY A 27 9.41 11.60 -13.77
CA GLY A 27 8.06 11.61 -14.34
C GLY A 27 7.21 10.40 -14.00
N PHE A 28 7.58 9.63 -12.99
CA PHE A 28 6.77 8.51 -12.53
C PHE A 28 5.66 8.98 -11.62
N ASN A 29 4.52 8.34 -11.75
CA ASN A 29 3.44 8.48 -10.81
C ASN A 29 3.61 7.42 -9.70
N ILE A 30 3.76 7.87 -8.47
CA ILE A 30 3.79 6.99 -7.30
C ILE A 30 2.36 6.72 -6.90
N ASP A 31 1.93 5.45 -7.04
CA ASP A 31 0.58 5.04 -6.64
C ASP A 31 0.47 4.89 -5.12
N SER A 32 1.51 4.33 -4.50
CA SER A 32 1.54 4.22 -3.05
C SER A 32 2.97 4.17 -2.53
N LEU A 33 3.12 4.57 -1.28
CA LEU A 33 4.40 4.61 -0.59
C LEU A 33 4.16 4.26 0.88
N ALA A 34 4.84 3.23 1.36
CA ALA A 34 4.79 2.83 2.76
C ALA A 34 6.21 2.75 3.31
N VAL A 35 6.43 3.28 4.50
CA VAL A 35 7.74 3.31 5.15
C VAL A 35 7.57 2.93 6.61
N GLY A 36 8.45 2.08 7.12
CA GLY A 36 8.47 1.76 8.54
C GLY A 36 9.85 1.30 8.98
N GLU A 37 10.15 1.46 10.25
CA GLU A 37 11.37 0.90 10.83
C GLU A 37 11.32 -0.62 10.75
N THR A 38 12.51 -1.23 10.59
CA THR A 38 12.66 -2.67 10.71
C THR A 38 12.90 -3.06 12.17
N GLU A 39 13.16 -4.33 12.45
CA GLU A 39 13.60 -4.79 13.78
C GLU A 39 14.92 -4.14 14.23
N ASN A 40 15.66 -3.57 13.29
CA ASN A 40 16.82 -2.74 13.57
C ASN A 40 16.41 -1.27 13.40
N PRO A 41 16.35 -0.48 14.50
CA PRO A 41 15.90 0.92 14.41
C PRO A 41 16.77 1.83 13.54
N ALA A 42 17.98 1.41 13.20
CA ALA A 42 18.85 2.15 12.29
C ALA A 42 18.45 2.00 10.82
N LEU A 43 17.53 1.07 10.52
CA LEU A 43 17.11 0.75 9.16
C LEU A 43 15.60 0.88 9.00
N SER A 44 15.19 1.39 7.85
CA SER A 44 13.78 1.44 7.43
C SER A 44 13.58 0.66 6.15
N GLN A 45 12.39 0.07 6.04
CA GLN A 45 11.95 -0.62 4.82
C GLN A 45 10.91 0.24 4.14
N MET A 46 11.10 0.50 2.85
CA MET A 46 10.15 1.22 2.02
C MET A 46 9.58 0.29 0.97
N THR A 47 8.28 0.42 0.70
CA THR A 47 7.65 -0.22 -0.45
C THR A 47 7.02 0.87 -1.29
N ILE A 48 7.40 0.92 -2.56
CA ILE A 48 6.92 1.92 -3.51
C ILE A 48 6.21 1.19 -4.64
N VAL A 49 4.98 1.59 -4.93
CA VAL A 49 4.24 1.09 -6.09
C VAL A 49 4.19 2.21 -7.11
N VAL A 50 4.72 1.92 -8.29
CA VAL A 50 4.76 2.87 -9.41
C VAL A 50 4.14 2.25 -10.65
N LYS A 51 3.60 3.10 -11.53
CA LYS A 51 3.18 2.70 -12.87
C LYS A 51 4.12 3.31 -13.88
N GLY A 52 4.55 2.51 -14.82
CA GLY A 52 5.43 2.98 -15.85
C GLY A 52 5.94 1.87 -16.76
N ASP A 53 6.72 2.26 -17.73
CA ASP A 53 7.39 1.39 -18.69
C ASP A 53 8.51 0.62 -17.98
N ASP A 54 8.70 -0.66 -18.35
CA ASP A 54 9.71 -1.51 -17.73
C ASP A 54 11.14 -0.94 -17.86
N GLY A 55 11.46 -0.36 -18.98
CA GLY A 55 12.78 0.24 -19.21
C GLY A 55 13.05 1.43 -18.31
N ILE A 56 12.04 2.26 -18.10
CA ILE A 56 12.15 3.42 -17.21
C ILE A 56 12.23 2.99 -15.76
N VAL A 57 11.46 1.99 -15.37
CA VAL A 57 11.50 1.43 -14.01
C VAL A 57 12.88 0.85 -13.71
N GLU A 58 13.49 0.16 -14.67
CA GLU A 58 14.84 -0.36 -14.52
C GLU A 58 15.88 0.75 -14.30
N GLN A 59 15.72 1.87 -15.00
CA GLN A 59 16.58 3.04 -14.78
C GLN A 59 16.41 3.61 -13.37
N VAL A 60 15.16 3.71 -12.90
CA VAL A 60 14.88 4.18 -11.53
C VAL A 60 15.52 3.24 -10.53
N ARG A 61 15.37 1.94 -10.70
CA ARG A 61 16.00 0.94 -9.82
C ARG A 61 17.52 1.14 -9.74
N LYS A 62 18.17 1.34 -10.87
CA LYS A 62 19.62 1.58 -10.92
C LYS A 62 20.01 2.88 -10.23
N GLN A 63 19.24 3.94 -10.44
CA GLN A 63 19.52 5.22 -9.80
C GLN A 63 19.31 5.16 -8.28
N LEU A 64 18.29 4.45 -7.82
CA LEU A 64 18.06 4.23 -6.40
C LEU A 64 19.23 3.48 -5.74
N GLY A 65 19.78 2.49 -6.43
CA GLY A 65 20.94 1.75 -5.94
C GLY A 65 22.21 2.57 -5.79
N LYS A 66 22.27 3.74 -6.41
CA LYS A 66 23.43 4.65 -6.29
C LYS A 66 23.33 5.61 -5.12
N ILE A 67 22.15 5.73 -4.47
CA ILE A 67 21.99 6.57 -3.29
C ILE A 67 22.72 5.91 -2.12
N ILE A 68 23.59 6.67 -1.48
CA ILE A 68 24.50 6.11 -0.46
C ILE A 68 23.75 5.51 0.73
N ASP A 69 22.59 6.07 1.07
CA ASP A 69 21.77 5.61 2.20
C ASP A 69 20.90 4.39 1.85
N VAL A 70 20.86 3.98 0.57
CA VAL A 70 20.09 2.81 0.13
C VAL A 70 20.99 1.58 0.22
N ILE A 71 20.58 0.62 1.04
CA ILE A 71 21.36 -0.60 1.30
C ILE A 71 21.00 -1.69 0.30
N LYS A 72 19.70 -1.82 -0.03
CA LYS A 72 19.22 -2.87 -0.92
C LYS A 72 17.98 -2.40 -1.69
N VAL A 73 17.92 -2.75 -2.97
CA VAL A 73 16.77 -2.50 -3.83
C VAL A 73 16.29 -3.82 -4.39
N VAL A 74 15.00 -4.12 -4.26
CA VAL A 74 14.38 -5.31 -4.84
C VAL A 74 13.21 -4.88 -5.71
N ASP A 75 13.25 -5.26 -6.98
CA ASP A 75 12.13 -5.10 -7.90
C ASP A 75 11.42 -6.46 -7.98
N PHE A 76 10.16 -6.51 -7.57
CA PHE A 76 9.39 -7.74 -7.54
C PHE A 76 8.72 -8.11 -8.86
N SER A 77 9.06 -7.43 -9.96
CA SER A 77 8.40 -7.66 -11.26
C SER A 77 8.45 -9.10 -11.74
N ASN A 78 9.52 -9.83 -11.43
CA ASN A 78 9.74 -11.20 -11.88
C ASN A 78 9.86 -12.21 -10.74
N ASP A 79 9.56 -11.81 -9.52
CA ASP A 79 9.69 -12.66 -8.35
C ASP A 79 8.34 -12.93 -7.71
N GLU A 80 8.24 -14.06 -7.03
CA GLU A 80 7.08 -14.32 -6.18
C GLU A 80 7.21 -13.54 -4.88
N PHE A 81 6.17 -12.85 -4.49
CA PHE A 81 6.18 -12.05 -3.27
C PHE A 81 4.81 -12.03 -2.60
N VAL A 82 4.83 -11.64 -1.34
CA VAL A 82 3.62 -11.41 -0.56
C VAL A 82 3.39 -9.92 -0.48
N GLU A 83 2.20 -9.47 -0.82
CA GLU A 83 1.81 -8.07 -0.81
C GLU A 83 0.55 -7.89 0.02
N ARG A 84 0.53 -6.87 0.86
CA ARG A 84 -0.66 -6.51 1.65
C ARG A 84 -0.80 -5.01 1.75
N ASP A 85 -2.04 -4.56 1.82
CA ASP A 85 -2.44 -3.19 2.05
C ASP A 85 -3.48 -3.22 3.17
N LEU A 86 -3.45 -2.25 4.07
CA LEU A 86 -4.44 -2.12 5.14
C LEU A 86 -5.29 -0.89 4.88
N MET A 87 -6.59 -1.07 4.91
CA MET A 87 -7.58 -0.01 4.66
C MET A 87 -8.49 0.17 5.86
N LEU A 88 -8.76 1.43 6.21
CA LEU A 88 -9.84 1.82 7.11
C LEU A 88 -10.86 2.59 6.29
N LEU A 89 -12.10 2.15 6.32
CA LEU A 89 -13.17 2.74 5.51
C LEU A 89 -14.37 3.04 6.37
N LYS A 90 -14.83 4.29 6.32
CA LYS A 90 -16.06 4.71 6.99
C LYS A 90 -17.17 4.75 5.94
N VAL A 91 -18.21 3.96 6.16
CA VAL A 91 -19.35 3.86 5.26
C VAL A 91 -20.61 4.35 5.96
N TYR A 92 -21.41 5.11 5.25
CA TYR A 92 -22.74 5.50 5.70
C TYR A 92 -23.66 4.27 5.72
N VAL A 93 -24.49 4.18 6.75
CA VAL A 93 -25.46 3.09 6.86
C VAL A 93 -26.86 3.66 6.66
N PRO A 94 -27.43 3.52 5.44
CA PRO A 94 -28.81 3.94 5.19
C PRO A 94 -29.79 3.15 6.08
N PRO A 95 -30.95 3.72 6.41
CA PRO A 95 -31.94 3.01 7.21
C PRO A 95 -32.28 1.64 6.65
N GLY A 96 -32.23 0.61 7.51
CA GLY A 96 -32.53 -0.76 7.13
C GLY A 96 -31.42 -1.50 6.37
N LYS A 97 -30.25 -0.89 6.18
CA LYS A 97 -29.17 -1.50 5.37
C LYS A 97 -27.99 -2.03 6.18
N ARG A 98 -28.04 -1.91 7.52
CA ARG A 98 -26.93 -2.32 8.39
C ARG A 98 -26.52 -3.78 8.19
N SER A 99 -27.50 -4.68 8.13
CA SER A 99 -27.22 -6.12 7.97
C SER A 99 -26.59 -6.44 6.61
N GLU A 100 -26.98 -5.75 5.54
CA GLU A 100 -26.38 -5.95 4.22
C GLU A 100 -24.89 -5.56 4.23
N ILE A 101 -24.57 -4.42 4.86
CA ILE A 101 -23.20 -3.94 4.94
C ILE A 101 -22.35 -4.91 5.77
N ILE A 102 -22.87 -5.35 6.92
CA ILE A 102 -22.16 -6.31 7.77
C ILE A 102 -21.89 -7.61 7.02
N GLU A 103 -22.86 -8.07 6.23
CA GLU A 103 -22.70 -9.29 5.41
C GLU A 103 -21.56 -9.13 4.39
N ILE A 104 -21.49 -7.99 3.72
CA ILE A 104 -20.39 -7.69 2.80
C ILE A 104 -19.05 -7.73 3.54
N VAL A 105 -18.97 -7.10 4.69
CA VAL A 105 -17.75 -7.07 5.51
C VAL A 105 -17.30 -8.49 5.87
N GLU A 106 -18.23 -9.35 6.26
CA GLU A 106 -17.95 -10.75 6.62
C GLU A 106 -17.46 -11.56 5.43
N ILE A 107 -18.04 -11.39 4.24
CA ILE A 107 -17.61 -12.07 3.02
C ILE A 107 -16.15 -11.77 2.71
N PHE A 108 -15.72 -10.54 2.89
CA PHE A 108 -14.33 -10.13 2.67
C PHE A 108 -13.41 -10.43 3.86
N ARG A 109 -13.96 -10.95 4.95
CA ARG A 109 -13.23 -11.18 6.21
C ARG A 109 -12.65 -9.89 6.78
N GLY A 110 -13.39 -8.80 6.62
CA GLY A 110 -13.09 -7.54 7.26
C GLY A 110 -13.53 -7.53 8.70
N LYS A 111 -13.14 -6.49 9.41
CA LYS A 111 -13.53 -6.28 10.80
C LYS A 111 -14.26 -4.97 10.93
N ILE A 112 -15.31 -4.95 11.73
CA ILE A 112 -15.98 -3.70 12.12
C ILE A 112 -15.28 -3.22 13.38
N VAL A 113 -14.64 -2.05 13.31
CA VAL A 113 -13.83 -1.51 14.40
C VAL A 113 -14.48 -0.35 15.11
N ASP A 114 -15.52 0.23 14.52
CA ASP A 114 -16.35 1.24 15.17
C ASP A 114 -17.78 1.19 14.64
N VAL A 115 -18.75 1.39 15.53
CA VAL A 115 -20.17 1.34 15.20
C VAL A 115 -20.81 2.65 15.63
N GLY A 116 -21.19 3.47 14.66
CA GLY A 116 -21.97 4.68 14.90
C GLY A 116 -23.45 4.45 14.62
N GLN A 117 -24.27 5.45 14.92
CA GLN A 117 -25.70 5.37 14.65
C GLN A 117 -25.99 5.33 13.15
N LYS A 118 -25.21 6.06 12.35
CA LYS A 118 -25.42 6.21 10.91
C LYS A 118 -24.24 5.74 10.07
N ASP A 119 -23.20 5.21 10.70
CA ASP A 119 -22.01 4.76 9.98
C ASP A 119 -21.31 3.62 10.69
N LEU A 120 -20.41 2.98 9.94
CA LEU A 120 -19.54 1.92 10.42
C LEU A 120 -18.13 2.22 9.94
N VAL A 121 -17.13 1.91 10.77
CA VAL A 121 -15.74 1.91 10.34
C VAL A 121 -15.29 0.46 10.18
N ILE A 122 -14.75 0.17 8.99
CA ILE A 122 -14.35 -1.17 8.58
C ILE A 122 -12.83 -1.20 8.40
N GLU A 123 -12.20 -2.23 8.92
CA GLU A 123 -10.79 -2.53 8.70
C GLU A 123 -10.68 -3.72 7.76
N LEU A 124 -9.90 -3.59 6.71
CA LEU A 124 -9.67 -4.68 5.74
C LEU A 124 -8.21 -4.69 5.32
N ALA A 125 -7.58 -5.86 5.41
CA ALA A 125 -6.24 -6.08 4.90
C ALA A 125 -6.30 -7.08 3.75
N GLY A 126 -5.47 -6.87 2.74
CA GLY A 126 -5.39 -7.77 1.61
C GLY A 126 -4.62 -7.17 0.44
N MET A 127 -4.72 -7.82 -0.69
CA MET A 127 -4.17 -7.30 -1.94
C MET A 127 -5.07 -6.18 -2.48
N GLU A 128 -4.52 -5.36 -3.35
CA GLU A 128 -5.22 -4.21 -3.91
C GLU A 128 -6.57 -4.59 -4.51
N GLU A 129 -6.64 -5.69 -5.25
CA GLU A 129 -7.87 -6.16 -5.91
C GLU A 129 -8.98 -6.43 -4.89
N LYS A 130 -8.63 -7.00 -3.75
CA LYS A 130 -9.59 -7.29 -2.67
C LYS A 130 -10.15 -6.00 -2.08
N LEU A 131 -9.28 -5.02 -1.81
CA LEU A 131 -9.68 -3.73 -1.27
C LEU A 131 -10.57 -2.97 -2.25
N GLU A 132 -10.18 -2.95 -3.52
CA GLU A 132 -10.98 -2.30 -4.57
C GLU A 132 -12.35 -2.96 -4.74
N ALA A 133 -12.43 -4.29 -4.65
CA ALA A 133 -13.70 -5.01 -4.74
C ALA A 133 -14.66 -4.60 -3.60
N MET A 134 -14.16 -4.47 -2.37
CA MET A 134 -14.97 -4.00 -1.25
C MET A 134 -15.42 -2.55 -1.45
N ILE A 135 -14.52 -1.68 -1.90
CA ILE A 135 -14.83 -0.28 -2.17
C ILE A 135 -16.00 -0.19 -3.17
N GLN A 136 -15.94 -0.95 -4.26
CA GLN A 136 -16.98 -0.94 -5.27
C GLN A 136 -18.33 -1.42 -4.73
N LEU A 137 -18.34 -2.45 -3.88
CA LEU A 137 -19.58 -2.95 -3.29
C LEU A 137 -20.18 -2.00 -2.25
N LEU A 138 -19.34 -1.24 -1.55
CA LEU A 138 -19.82 -0.31 -0.52
C LEU A 138 -20.12 1.10 -1.06
N ARG A 139 -19.62 1.43 -2.24
CA ARG A 139 -19.83 2.74 -2.84
C ARG A 139 -21.30 3.16 -2.92
N PRO A 140 -22.26 2.27 -3.30
CA PRO A 140 -23.67 2.65 -3.37
C PRO A 140 -24.27 3.09 -2.04
N TYR A 141 -23.74 2.63 -0.91
CA TYR A 141 -24.24 3.04 0.42
C TYR A 141 -23.74 4.42 0.84
N GLY A 142 -22.60 4.83 0.31
CA GLY A 142 -21.98 6.12 0.59
C GLY A 142 -20.72 5.98 1.43
N ILE A 143 -19.56 6.15 0.79
CA ILE A 143 -18.27 6.16 1.48
C ILE A 143 -18.02 7.55 2.01
N LYS A 144 -17.90 7.67 3.33
CA LYS A 144 -17.62 8.96 3.98
C LYS A 144 -16.13 9.29 3.99
N GLU A 145 -15.30 8.29 4.23
CA GLU A 145 -13.87 8.48 4.36
C GLU A 145 -13.16 7.16 4.11
N LEU A 146 -12.00 7.22 3.48
CA LEU A 146 -11.17 6.07 3.22
C LEU A 146 -9.71 6.44 3.45
N VAL A 147 -9.02 5.64 4.26
CA VAL A 147 -7.59 5.81 4.56
C VAL A 147 -6.92 4.46 4.34
N ARG A 148 -5.77 4.47 3.69
CA ARG A 148 -5.03 3.23 3.45
C ARG A 148 -3.54 3.45 3.65
N THR A 149 -2.83 2.38 4.01
CA THR A 149 -1.38 2.42 4.24
C THR A 149 -0.60 2.52 2.95
N GLY A 150 -1.16 2.04 1.85
CA GLY A 150 -0.38 1.66 0.70
C GLY A 150 0.16 0.24 0.86
N SER A 151 0.62 -0.35 -0.23
CA SER A 151 1.09 -1.74 -0.23
C SER A 151 2.44 -1.88 0.44
N ILE A 152 2.58 -2.95 1.21
CA ILE A 152 3.87 -3.45 1.69
C ILE A 152 4.11 -4.81 1.06
N ALA A 153 5.37 -5.16 0.82
CA ALA A 153 5.72 -6.38 0.11
C ALA A 153 6.98 -7.01 0.68
N ILE A 154 7.01 -8.33 0.63
CA ILE A 154 8.17 -9.13 1.03
C ILE A 154 8.28 -10.34 0.09
N GLY A 155 9.52 -10.71 -0.26
CA GLY A 155 9.76 -11.86 -1.13
C GLY A 155 9.35 -13.18 -0.50
N ARG A 156 8.95 -14.13 -1.35
CA ARG A 156 8.63 -15.49 -0.90
C ARG A 156 9.87 -16.37 -0.91
N GLY A 157 9.91 -17.29 0.06
CA GLY A 157 10.94 -18.32 0.12
C GLY A 157 12.32 -17.82 0.47
N VAL A 158 13.26 -18.74 0.49
CA VAL A 158 14.67 -18.49 0.75
C VAL A 158 15.41 -18.72 -0.56
N LYS A 159 16.15 -17.72 -0.99
CA LYS A 159 16.99 -17.82 -2.19
C LYS A 159 18.45 -17.84 -1.82
#